data_e8ab5fe7b568617986cb9260a228f628
#
_entry.id   e8ab5fe7b568617986cb9260a228f628
#
_cell.length_a   1.000
_cell.length_b   1.000
_cell.length_c   1.000
_cell.angle_alpha   90.00
_cell.angle_beta   90.00
_cell.angle_gamma   90.00
#
_symmetry.space_group_name_H-M   'P 1'
#
loop_
_entity.id
_entity.type
_entity.pdbx_description
1 polymer ?
#
loop_
_entity_poly.entity_id
_entity_poly.type
_entity_poly.pdbx_seq_one_letter_code
_entity_poly.pdbx_strand_id
1 'polypeptide(L)'
;VRLGAPLPGVEIVCEEQAWPLSEHAADVVVLQHGLDFCLSPHGLLREAASSVRPGGHLLIIGINPWSAWGMRHVFARDGLRKARCISSSRVADWLNLLGFALEKRRFGCYRPPLASAAWQSRLAGLESLGEGRQSPGGGFYLLVARKLVVGLRPVRQVRRDPIGKLIPMPMAKVSRNTQDHS
;
A
#
# COMPACT_ATOMS: atom_id res chain seq x y z
N VAL A 1 -3.08 12.19 19.70
CA VAL A 1 -4.53 12.05 19.87
C VAL A 1 -4.98 10.74 19.22
N ARG A 2 -5.82 9.98 19.92
CA ARG A 2 -6.39 8.71 19.42
C ARG A 2 -7.88 8.88 19.21
N LEU A 3 -8.32 8.63 17.97
CA LEU A 3 -9.72 8.74 17.59
C LEU A 3 -10.28 7.35 17.24
N GLY A 4 -11.57 7.13 17.47
CA GLY A 4 -12.23 5.91 17.06
C GLY A 4 -13.45 5.54 17.89
N ALA A 5 -13.81 4.25 17.81
CA ALA A 5 -14.88 3.68 18.63
C ALA A 5 -14.56 3.76 20.14
N PRO A 6 -15.56 3.67 21.03
CA PRO A 6 -15.37 3.79 22.47
C PRO A 6 -14.59 2.58 23.04
N LEU A 7 -13.28 2.64 22.95
CA LEU A 7 -12.35 1.63 23.45
C LEU A 7 -11.39 2.25 24.47
N PRO A 8 -10.82 1.44 25.40
CA PRO A 8 -9.82 1.92 26.33
C PRO A 8 -8.65 2.59 25.64
N GLY A 9 -8.29 3.80 26.06
CA GLY A 9 -7.18 4.58 25.50
C GLY A 9 -7.54 5.43 24.27
N VAL A 10 -8.80 5.46 23.84
CA VAL A 10 -9.31 6.42 22.84
C VAL A 10 -9.63 7.73 23.54
N GLU A 11 -9.11 8.84 23.02
CA GLU A 11 -9.28 10.18 23.59
C GLU A 11 -10.51 10.89 23.02
N ILE A 12 -10.82 10.63 21.75
CA ILE A 12 -11.96 11.22 21.05
C ILE A 12 -12.78 10.11 20.41
N VAL A 13 -14.02 9.96 20.86
CA VAL A 13 -14.98 9.01 20.27
C VAL A 13 -15.63 9.68 19.08
N CYS A 14 -15.51 9.06 17.90
CA CYS A 14 -16.10 9.56 16.67
C CYS A 14 -16.51 8.40 15.74
N GLU A 15 -17.36 8.72 14.78
CA GLU A 15 -17.71 7.81 13.71
C GLU A 15 -16.55 7.65 12.71
N GLU A 16 -16.55 6.55 11.97
CA GLU A 16 -15.50 6.22 11.01
C GLU A 16 -15.35 7.25 9.88
N GLN A 17 -16.44 7.94 9.53
CA GLN A 17 -16.51 8.87 8.41
C GLN A 17 -16.80 10.32 8.83
N ALA A 18 -16.77 10.60 10.13
CA ALA A 18 -17.04 11.94 10.66
C ALA A 18 -16.05 12.24 11.79
N TRP A 19 -14.82 12.55 11.42
CA TRP A 19 -13.78 12.92 12.36
C TRP A 19 -13.92 14.38 12.77
N PRO A 20 -13.81 14.71 14.05
CA PRO A 20 -13.84 16.09 14.54
C PRO A 20 -12.50 16.80 14.28
N LEU A 21 -11.97 16.65 13.08
CA LEU A 21 -10.72 17.28 12.64
C LEU A 21 -10.99 18.17 11.43
N SER A 22 -10.35 19.34 11.44
CA SER A 22 -10.35 20.20 10.26
C SER A 22 -9.55 19.56 9.13
N GLU A 23 -9.86 19.94 7.89
CA GLU A 23 -9.04 19.57 6.75
C GLU A 23 -7.59 20.04 6.95
N HIS A 24 -6.64 19.20 6.60
CA HIS A 24 -5.21 19.49 6.70
C HIS A 24 -4.66 19.75 8.11
N ALA A 25 -5.38 19.32 9.15
CA ALA A 25 -5.00 19.56 10.55
C ALA A 25 -3.81 18.71 11.03
N ALA A 26 -3.52 17.58 10.35
CA ALA A 26 -2.54 16.62 10.83
C ALA A 26 -1.31 16.52 9.92
N ASP A 27 -0.13 16.47 10.52
CA ASP A 27 1.13 16.16 9.83
C ASP A 27 1.21 14.68 9.48
N VAL A 28 0.77 13.85 10.40
CA VAL A 28 0.79 12.38 10.27
C VAL A 28 -0.50 11.81 10.82
N VAL A 29 -1.09 10.93 10.04
CA VAL A 29 -2.23 10.11 10.47
C VAL A 29 -1.82 8.64 10.40
N VAL A 30 -2.17 7.86 11.44
CA VAL A 30 -1.91 6.42 11.51
C VAL A 30 -3.22 5.67 11.60
N LEU A 31 -3.51 4.85 10.61
CA LEU A 31 -4.62 3.89 10.61
C LEU A 31 -4.10 2.50 11.03
N GLN A 32 -4.24 2.18 12.31
CA GLN A 32 -3.88 0.87 12.83
C GLN A 32 -5.08 -0.06 12.79
N HIS A 33 -5.09 -0.99 11.85
CA HIS A 33 -6.19 -1.94 11.61
C HIS A 33 -7.56 -1.27 11.37
N GLY A 34 -7.59 0.05 11.16
CA GLY A 34 -8.84 0.77 10.92
C GLY A 34 -9.56 0.26 9.67
N LEU A 35 -8.84 0.01 8.58
CA LEU A 35 -9.43 -0.50 7.34
C LEU A 35 -9.89 -1.95 7.44
N ASP A 36 -9.32 -2.74 8.35
CA ASP A 36 -9.67 -4.15 8.50
C ASP A 36 -11.01 -4.34 9.21
N PHE A 37 -11.39 -3.43 10.11
CA PHE A 37 -12.56 -3.59 10.97
C PHE A 37 -13.66 -2.56 10.72
N CYS A 38 -13.45 -1.57 9.87
CA CYS A 38 -14.46 -0.55 9.57
C CYS A 38 -15.57 -1.08 8.65
N LEU A 39 -16.72 -0.43 8.71
CA LEU A 39 -17.87 -0.71 7.84
C LEU A 39 -17.63 -0.19 6.43
N SER A 40 -17.00 0.98 6.30
CA SER A 40 -16.73 1.64 5.02
C SER A 40 -15.24 2.01 4.87
N PRO A 41 -14.38 1.09 4.37
CA PRO A 41 -12.96 1.35 4.21
C PRO A 41 -12.62 2.56 3.33
N HIS A 42 -13.40 2.78 2.28
CA HIS A 42 -13.22 3.94 1.40
C HIS A 42 -13.58 5.26 2.08
N GLY A 43 -14.66 5.27 2.89
CA GLY A 43 -15.08 6.43 3.66
C GLY A 43 -14.03 6.82 4.69
N LEU A 44 -13.59 5.85 5.49
CA LEU A 44 -12.52 6.02 6.49
C LEU A 44 -11.22 6.54 5.87
N LEU A 45 -10.81 5.94 4.73
CA LEU A 45 -9.58 6.35 4.06
C LEU A 45 -9.67 7.77 3.49
N ARG A 46 -10.86 8.17 2.99
CA ARG A 46 -11.09 9.54 2.50
C ARG A 46 -11.03 10.54 3.64
N GLU A 47 -11.64 10.22 4.78
CA GLU A 47 -11.61 11.06 5.98
C GLU A 47 -10.18 11.24 6.51
N ALA A 48 -9.44 10.15 6.63
CA ALA A 48 -8.03 10.21 6.97
C ALA A 48 -7.20 11.04 5.98
N ALA A 49 -7.50 10.89 4.69
CA ALA A 49 -6.80 11.63 3.63
C ALA A 49 -7.09 13.13 3.68
N SER A 50 -8.33 13.55 3.98
CA SER A 50 -8.69 14.98 4.10
C SER A 50 -7.98 15.63 5.28
N SER A 51 -7.87 14.92 6.40
CA SER A 51 -7.22 15.41 7.62
C SER A 51 -5.71 15.61 7.50
N VAL A 52 -5.04 14.89 6.59
CA VAL A 52 -3.59 15.04 6.36
C VAL A 52 -3.30 16.29 5.55
N ARG A 53 -2.35 17.12 6.00
CA ARG A 53 -1.89 18.31 5.25
C ARG A 53 -1.12 17.95 3.96
N PRO A 54 -1.07 18.81 2.96
CA PRO A 54 -0.19 18.64 1.80
C PRO A 54 1.27 18.43 2.24
N GLY A 55 1.93 17.40 1.74
CA GLY A 55 3.28 17.00 2.15
C GLY A 55 3.34 16.16 3.43
N GLY A 56 2.23 15.99 4.16
CA GLY A 56 2.12 15.11 5.33
C GLY A 56 2.06 13.64 4.96
N HIS A 57 2.00 12.78 5.97
CA HIS A 57 2.08 11.32 5.79
C HIS A 57 0.85 10.60 6.33
N LEU A 58 0.45 9.56 5.63
CA LEU A 58 -0.54 8.60 6.06
C LEU A 58 0.12 7.22 6.19
N LEU A 59 0.07 6.66 7.39
CA LEU A 59 0.57 5.33 7.70
C LEU A 59 -0.60 4.37 7.87
N ILE A 60 -0.55 3.24 7.21
CA ILE A 60 -1.62 2.24 7.25
C ILE A 60 -1.02 0.89 7.63
N ILE A 61 -1.53 0.33 8.72
CA ILE A 61 -1.21 -1.04 9.16
C ILE A 61 -2.45 -1.88 8.95
N GLY A 62 -2.33 -2.96 8.17
CA GLY A 62 -3.42 -3.86 7.88
C GLY A 62 -3.01 -5.33 7.86
N ILE A 63 -3.99 -6.21 7.94
CA ILE A 63 -3.82 -7.66 7.87
C ILE A 63 -3.64 -8.07 6.41
N ASN A 64 -2.60 -8.83 6.15
CA ASN A 64 -2.33 -9.32 4.81
C ASN A 64 -3.21 -10.56 4.50
N PRO A 65 -4.12 -10.51 3.54
CA PRO A 65 -4.97 -11.63 3.19
C PRO A 65 -4.19 -12.86 2.68
N TRP A 66 -3.01 -12.64 2.11
CA TRP A 66 -2.16 -13.70 1.54
C TRP A 66 -1.16 -14.29 2.53
N SER A 67 -1.43 -14.18 3.81
CA SER A 67 -0.59 -14.68 4.89
C SER A 67 -1.30 -15.77 5.69
N ALA A 68 -0.53 -16.47 6.54
CA ALA A 68 -1.10 -17.43 7.50
C ALA A 68 -2.14 -16.78 8.44
N TRP A 69 -1.96 -15.49 8.78
CA TRP A 69 -2.92 -14.72 9.56
C TRP A 69 -4.20 -14.40 8.78
N GLY A 70 -4.07 -14.03 7.50
CA GLY A 70 -5.22 -13.82 6.62
C GLY A 70 -5.99 -15.11 6.36
N MET A 71 -5.31 -16.24 6.18
CA MET A 71 -5.96 -17.55 6.06
C MET A 71 -6.69 -17.95 7.35
N ARG A 72 -6.08 -17.72 8.52
CA ARG A 72 -6.74 -17.97 9.80
C ARG A 72 -8.03 -17.20 9.98
N HIS A 73 -8.12 -15.98 9.43
CA HIS A 73 -9.33 -15.17 9.46
C HIS A 73 -10.55 -15.94 8.94
N VAL A 74 -10.42 -16.74 7.89
CA VAL A 74 -11.52 -17.53 7.29
C VAL A 74 -12.05 -18.58 8.26
N PHE A 75 -11.18 -19.13 9.11
CA PHE A 75 -11.50 -20.19 10.08
C PHE A 75 -11.67 -19.67 11.51
N ALA A 76 -11.49 -18.37 11.73
CA ALA A 76 -11.59 -17.76 13.05
C ALA A 76 -13.03 -17.81 13.59
N ARG A 77 -13.15 -18.07 14.87
CA ARG A 77 -14.41 -18.01 15.64
C ARG A 77 -14.46 -16.80 16.57
N ASP A 78 -13.42 -15.98 16.55
CA ASP A 78 -13.21 -14.80 17.35
C ASP A 78 -13.44 -13.50 16.56
N GLY A 79 -13.13 -12.35 17.15
CA GLY A 79 -13.26 -11.03 16.53
C GLY A 79 -12.53 -10.88 15.19
N LEU A 80 -11.51 -11.71 14.93
CA LEU A 80 -10.77 -11.71 13.67
C LEU A 80 -11.67 -12.06 12.47
N ARG A 81 -12.74 -12.83 12.67
CA ARG A 81 -13.72 -13.17 11.62
C ARG A 81 -14.40 -11.94 11.01
N LYS A 82 -14.48 -10.84 11.76
CA LYS A 82 -15.09 -9.58 11.29
C LYS A 82 -14.11 -8.74 10.45
N ALA A 83 -12.83 -9.07 10.45
CA ALA A 83 -11.84 -8.32 9.69
C ALA A 83 -12.05 -8.50 8.17
N ARG A 84 -11.83 -7.45 7.39
CA ARG A 84 -11.98 -7.48 5.93
C ARG A 84 -10.71 -7.83 5.17
N CYS A 85 -9.57 -7.92 5.81
CA CYS A 85 -8.25 -8.27 5.24
C CYS A 85 -8.05 -7.74 3.82
N ILE A 86 -7.82 -6.44 3.67
CA ILE A 86 -7.66 -5.78 2.38
C ILE A 86 -6.20 -5.89 1.95
N SER A 87 -5.94 -6.26 0.69
CA SER A 87 -4.56 -6.37 0.21
C SER A 87 -3.84 -5.03 0.14
N SER A 88 -2.54 -5.02 0.44
CA SER A 88 -1.70 -3.82 0.42
C SER A 88 -1.65 -3.14 -0.95
N SER A 89 -1.77 -3.90 -2.06
CA SER A 89 -1.84 -3.35 -3.42
C SER A 89 -3.13 -2.56 -3.64
N ARG A 90 -4.27 -3.10 -3.22
CA ARG A 90 -5.55 -2.40 -3.34
C ARG A 90 -5.58 -1.11 -2.54
N VAL A 91 -5.05 -1.13 -1.31
CA VAL A 91 -4.93 0.09 -0.50
C VAL A 91 -4.00 1.11 -1.16
N ALA A 92 -2.89 0.67 -1.74
CA ALA A 92 -1.98 1.55 -2.48
C ALA A 92 -2.65 2.20 -3.70
N ASP A 93 -3.48 1.46 -4.44
CA ASP A 93 -4.25 2.01 -5.57
C ASP A 93 -5.23 3.08 -5.09
N TRP A 94 -5.92 2.85 -3.97
CA TRP A 94 -6.82 3.85 -3.39
C TRP A 94 -6.08 5.10 -2.92
N LEU A 95 -4.89 4.94 -2.32
CA LEU A 95 -4.03 6.06 -1.92
C LEU A 95 -3.61 6.90 -3.12
N ASN A 96 -3.24 6.26 -4.24
CA ASN A 96 -2.91 6.96 -5.47
C ASN A 96 -4.09 7.80 -6.00
N LEU A 97 -5.30 7.26 -5.94
CA LEU A 97 -6.52 7.98 -6.35
C LEU A 97 -6.81 9.19 -5.44
N LEU A 98 -6.43 9.12 -4.16
CA LEU A 98 -6.58 10.20 -3.19
C LEU A 98 -5.41 11.21 -3.21
N GLY A 99 -4.49 11.09 -4.17
CA GLY A 99 -3.38 12.02 -4.33
C GLY A 99 -2.19 11.76 -3.40
N PHE A 100 -2.00 10.51 -2.96
CA PHE A 100 -0.84 10.10 -2.18
C PHE A 100 0.17 9.35 -3.03
N ALA A 101 1.45 9.58 -2.81
CA ALA A 101 2.54 8.76 -3.33
C ALA A 101 2.97 7.74 -2.28
N LEU A 102 3.01 6.48 -2.64
CA LEU A 102 3.52 5.43 -1.77
C LEU A 102 5.04 5.52 -1.68
N GLU A 103 5.58 5.76 -0.48
CA GLU A 103 7.02 5.85 -0.23
C GLU A 103 7.59 4.51 0.24
N LYS A 104 6.89 3.82 1.14
CA LYS A 104 7.37 2.55 1.70
C LYS A 104 6.24 1.54 1.81
N ARG A 105 6.58 0.29 1.55
CA ARG A 105 5.78 -0.89 1.85
C ARG A 105 6.65 -1.89 2.59
N ARG A 106 6.20 -2.30 3.76
CA ARG A 106 6.88 -3.28 4.59
C ARG A 106 5.92 -4.38 4.98
N PHE A 107 6.45 -5.58 5.14
CA PHE A 107 5.73 -6.73 5.66
C PHE A 107 6.42 -7.22 6.92
N GLY A 108 5.64 -7.74 7.86
CA GLY A 108 6.14 -8.28 9.11
C GLY A 108 5.23 -9.35 9.67
N CYS A 109 5.64 -9.96 10.79
CA CYS A 109 4.94 -11.04 11.45
C CYS A 109 4.81 -12.27 10.55
N TYR A 110 5.94 -12.89 10.25
CA TYR A 110 6.01 -14.10 9.40
C TYR A 110 5.69 -15.37 10.16
N ARG A 111 5.59 -15.30 11.48
CA ARG A 111 5.20 -16.45 12.30
C ARG A 111 3.72 -16.76 12.10
N PRO A 112 3.37 -18.03 11.82
CA PRO A 112 1.99 -18.44 11.77
C PRO A 112 1.33 -18.32 13.16
N PRO A 113 0.02 -18.09 13.23
CA PRO A 113 -0.72 -17.93 14.47
C PRO A 113 -0.97 -19.29 15.16
N LEU A 114 0.07 -19.90 15.70
CA LEU A 114 0.01 -21.15 16.41
C LEU A 114 -0.12 -20.88 17.91
N ALA A 115 -1.00 -21.62 18.59
CA ALA A 115 -1.22 -21.48 20.02
C ALA A 115 -0.08 -22.10 20.87
N SER A 116 0.75 -22.97 20.29
CA SER A 116 1.81 -23.69 20.99
C SER A 116 3.10 -22.84 21.08
N ALA A 117 3.55 -22.53 22.30
CA ALA A 117 4.80 -21.82 22.55
C ALA A 117 6.03 -22.55 21.97
N ALA A 118 6.03 -23.89 22.01
CA ALA A 118 7.12 -24.70 21.47
C ALA A 118 7.26 -24.55 19.95
N TRP A 119 6.17 -24.41 19.19
CA TRP A 119 6.19 -24.13 17.76
C TRP A 119 6.57 -22.68 17.46
N GLN A 120 6.14 -21.74 18.30
CA GLN A 120 6.52 -20.34 18.16
C GLN A 120 8.03 -20.14 18.28
N SER A 121 8.69 -20.82 19.21
CA SER A 121 10.15 -20.74 19.39
C SER A 121 10.91 -21.39 18.22
N ARG A 122 10.44 -22.53 17.72
CA ARG A 122 11.04 -23.21 16.56
C ARG A 122 10.94 -22.40 15.26
N LEU A 123 9.88 -21.62 15.11
CA LEU A 123 9.62 -20.80 13.93
C LEU A 123 10.16 -19.37 14.07
N ALA A 124 10.94 -19.07 15.12
CA ALA A 124 11.56 -17.76 15.32
C ALA A 124 12.45 -17.35 14.14
N GLY A 125 13.12 -18.31 13.49
CA GLY A 125 13.94 -18.07 12.31
C GLY A 125 13.18 -17.59 11.07
N LEU A 126 11.86 -17.86 10.99
CA LEU A 126 11.03 -17.36 9.88
C LEU A 126 10.89 -15.83 9.91
N GLU A 127 10.91 -15.23 11.10
CA GLU A 127 10.82 -13.77 11.25
C GLU A 127 12.04 -13.10 10.61
N SER A 128 13.25 -13.54 11.00
CA SER A 128 14.50 -12.96 10.48
C SER A 128 14.68 -13.19 8.97
N LEU A 129 14.29 -14.35 8.46
CA LEU A 129 14.34 -14.64 7.02
C LEU A 129 13.30 -13.82 6.24
N GLY A 130 12.09 -13.69 6.78
CA GLY A 130 11.00 -12.92 6.16
C GLY A 130 11.30 -11.43 6.14
N GLU A 131 11.78 -10.87 7.25
CA GLU A 131 12.18 -9.48 7.36
C GLU A 131 13.35 -9.14 6.43
N GLY A 132 14.37 -9.99 6.37
CA GLY A 132 15.52 -9.77 5.49
C GLY A 132 15.17 -9.73 4.01
N ARG A 133 14.19 -10.52 3.58
CA ARG A 133 13.73 -10.58 2.18
C ARG A 133 12.54 -9.68 1.87
N GLN A 134 11.91 -9.06 2.89
CA GLN A 134 10.65 -8.30 2.73
C GLN A 134 9.60 -9.06 1.91
N SER A 135 9.49 -10.37 2.20
CA SER A 135 8.57 -11.26 1.50
C SER A 135 7.11 -10.79 1.66
N PRO A 136 6.28 -10.83 0.62
CA PRO A 136 4.86 -10.46 0.70
C PRO A 136 4.01 -11.43 1.54
N GLY A 137 4.61 -12.48 2.11
CA GLY A 137 3.93 -13.47 2.97
C GLY A 137 3.79 -13.07 4.44
N GLY A 138 4.26 -11.89 4.87
CA GLY A 138 4.10 -11.41 6.24
C GLY A 138 2.64 -11.25 6.64
N GLY A 139 2.32 -11.50 7.93
CA GLY A 139 0.96 -11.44 8.49
C GLY A 139 0.32 -10.07 8.39
N PHE A 140 1.13 -9.05 8.53
CA PHE A 140 0.73 -7.64 8.46
C PHE A 140 1.56 -6.89 7.44
N TYR A 141 0.98 -5.82 6.91
CA TYR A 141 1.70 -4.85 6.09
C TYR A 141 1.65 -3.47 6.73
N LEU A 142 2.70 -2.69 6.47
CA LEU A 142 2.77 -1.25 6.74
C LEU A 142 2.96 -0.53 5.40
N LEU A 143 2.06 0.40 5.10
CA LEU A 143 2.20 1.36 4.01
C LEU A 143 2.51 2.73 4.60
N VAL A 144 3.50 3.40 4.04
CA VAL A 144 3.79 4.81 4.31
C VAL A 144 3.59 5.56 3.02
N ALA A 145 2.63 6.49 3.02
CA ALA A 145 2.28 7.27 1.86
C ALA A 145 2.33 8.77 2.20
N ARG A 146 2.85 9.56 1.28
CA ARG A 146 2.95 11.02 1.40
C ARG A 146 1.89 11.69 0.55
N LYS A 147 1.17 12.65 1.12
CA LYS A 147 0.20 13.47 0.38
C LYS A 147 0.94 14.39 -0.58
N LEU A 148 0.58 14.31 -1.86
CA LEU A 148 1.18 15.15 -2.89
C LEU A 148 0.71 16.60 -2.73
N VAL A 149 1.63 17.53 -2.94
CA VAL A 149 1.30 18.95 -3.01
C VAL A 149 0.74 19.25 -4.40
N VAL A 150 -0.39 19.92 -4.48
CA VAL A 150 -0.99 20.34 -5.76
C VAL A 150 0.04 21.21 -6.51
N GLY A 151 0.47 20.75 -7.69
CA GLY A 151 1.50 21.43 -8.50
C GLY A 151 2.83 20.68 -8.62
N LEU A 152 3.13 19.72 -7.74
CA LEU A 152 4.29 18.84 -7.84
C LEU A 152 3.84 17.42 -8.22
N ARG A 153 3.51 17.18 -9.49
CA ARG A 153 3.46 15.82 -9.99
C ARG A 153 4.90 15.28 -9.97
N PRO A 154 5.24 14.25 -9.19
CA PRO A 154 6.52 13.60 -9.34
C PRO A 154 6.53 13.06 -10.78
N VAL A 155 7.36 13.63 -11.61
CA VAL A 155 7.63 13.07 -12.92
C VAL A 155 8.23 11.70 -12.65
N ARG A 156 7.47 10.65 -12.88
CA ARG A 156 7.98 9.29 -12.86
C ARG A 156 9.16 9.29 -13.83
N GLN A 157 10.37 9.25 -13.30
CA GLN A 157 11.54 9.05 -14.14
C GLN A 157 11.34 7.70 -14.82
N VAL A 158 10.81 7.76 -16.04
CA VAL A 158 10.90 6.64 -16.97
C VAL A 158 12.39 6.46 -17.17
N ARG A 159 12.95 5.43 -16.54
CA ARG A 159 14.27 4.98 -16.84
C ARG A 159 14.27 4.73 -18.36
N ARG A 160 14.78 5.69 -19.10
CA ARG A 160 15.07 5.50 -20.51
C ARG A 160 16.20 4.50 -20.52
N ASP A 161 15.88 3.26 -20.76
CA ASP A 161 16.89 2.32 -21.19
C ASP A 161 17.56 2.96 -22.40
N PRO A 162 18.89 3.07 -22.45
CA PRO A 162 19.55 3.58 -23.62
C PRO A 162 19.17 2.66 -24.77
N ILE A 163 18.40 3.20 -25.71
CA ILE A 163 18.02 2.51 -26.94
C ILE A 163 19.33 2.31 -27.70
N GLY A 164 20.04 1.27 -27.33
CA GLY A 164 21.08 0.73 -28.14
C GLY A 164 20.45 -0.08 -29.25
N LYS A 165 20.78 0.29 -30.45
CA LYS A 165 20.57 -0.30 -31.77
C LYS A 165 19.49 0.41 -32.59
N LEU A 166 19.94 1.49 -33.20
CA LEU A 166 19.42 1.93 -34.48
C LEU A 166 19.40 0.73 -35.44
N ILE A 167 18.24 0.25 -35.80
CA ILE A 167 18.07 -0.70 -36.89
C ILE A 167 18.37 0.13 -38.16
N PRO A 168 19.42 -0.20 -38.94
CA PRO A 168 19.65 0.52 -40.22
C PRO A 168 18.49 0.23 -41.15
N MET A 169 17.77 1.27 -41.52
CA MET A 169 16.78 1.17 -42.59
C MET A 169 17.50 0.83 -43.90
N PRO A 170 17.07 -0.17 -44.65
CA PRO A 170 17.59 -0.42 -46.01
C PRO A 170 17.19 0.72 -46.92
N MET A 171 18.17 1.45 -47.46
CA MET A 171 17.95 2.44 -48.49
C MET A 171 17.50 1.76 -49.79
N ALA A 172 16.32 2.11 -50.24
CA ALA A 172 15.86 1.66 -51.56
C ALA A 172 16.74 2.24 -52.65
N LYS A 173 17.38 1.35 -53.41
CA LYS A 173 18.17 1.69 -54.59
C LYS A 173 17.21 2.08 -55.73
N VAL A 174 17.13 3.36 -56.07
CA VAL A 174 16.41 3.83 -57.29
C VAL A 174 17.25 3.44 -58.49
N SER A 175 16.76 2.46 -59.26
CA SER A 175 17.30 2.12 -60.55
C SER A 175 16.81 3.16 -61.58
N ARG A 176 17.72 4.00 -62.09
CA ARG A 176 17.45 4.84 -63.27
C ARG A 176 17.52 3.95 -64.50
N ASN A 177 16.40 3.73 -65.13
CA ASN A 177 16.31 3.13 -66.45
C ASN A 177 16.52 4.23 -67.50
N THR A 178 17.70 4.23 -68.11
CA THR A 178 18.01 5.08 -69.25
C THR A 178 17.52 4.33 -70.48
N GLN A 179 16.41 4.79 -71.09
CA GLN A 179 16.05 4.34 -72.38
C GLN A 179 16.71 5.28 -73.39
N ASP A 180 17.72 4.78 -74.14
CA ASP A 180 18.23 5.37 -75.37
C ASP A 180 17.29 5.01 -76.49
N HIS A 181 16.75 6.00 -77.15
CA HIS A 181 16.14 5.92 -78.46
C HIS A 181 17.16 6.33 -79.54
N SER A 182 17.40 5.37 -80.44
CA SER A 182 17.90 5.64 -81.81
C SER A 182 16.90 5.05 -82.77
#